data_46929eb19f1e270ae17674104ad20041
#
_entry.id   46929eb19f1e270ae17674104ad20041
#
_cell.length_a   1.000
_cell.length_b   1.000
_cell.length_c   1.000
_cell.angle_alpha   90.00
_cell.angle_beta   90.00
_cell.angle_gamma   90.00
#
_symmetry.space_group_name_H-M   'P 1'
#
loop_
_entity.id
_entity.type
_entity.pdbx_description
1 polymer ?
#
loop_
_entity_poly.entity_id
_entity_poly.type
_entity_poly.pdbx_seq_one_letter_code
_entity_poly.pdbx_strand_id
1 'polypeptide(L)'
;MDFEKLKSFMDKLCSWRIPGNACSVYKDGMQIFKYASGYADVEAKIPMTGTDERLFVYSASKIITCTAALMEWEKGSFLLDDALDTYMPEWKNVMVRKTGGDGTEYTEPCKGYVKVRDLFSMSAGLDYSTERPSIAKALSDLAPSCPTRKI
;
A
#
# COMPACT_ATOMS: atom_id res chain seq x y z
N MET A 1 26.91 -13.59 10.84
CA MET A 1 25.80 -12.84 11.45
C MET A 1 24.85 -13.85 12.05
N ASP A 2 24.45 -13.68 13.31
CA ASP A 2 23.60 -14.65 14.01
C ASP A 2 22.12 -14.18 13.93
N PHE A 3 21.23 -15.06 13.48
CA PHE A 3 19.79 -14.78 13.31
C PHE A 3 18.90 -15.61 14.25
N GLU A 4 19.46 -16.28 15.26
CA GLU A 4 18.66 -17.17 16.13
C GLU A 4 17.58 -16.41 16.92
N LYS A 5 17.86 -15.17 17.34
CA LYS A 5 16.84 -14.32 17.98
C LYS A 5 15.69 -13.97 17.03
N LEU A 6 15.99 -13.73 15.75
CA LEU A 6 14.97 -13.45 14.73
C LEU A 6 14.11 -14.70 14.47
N LYS A 7 14.71 -15.87 14.32
CA LYS A 7 13.96 -17.14 14.20
C LYS A 7 13.03 -17.36 15.38
N SER A 8 13.57 -17.27 16.60
CA SER A 8 12.76 -17.44 17.82
C SER A 8 11.60 -16.45 17.89
N PHE A 9 11.80 -15.21 17.45
CA PHE A 9 10.73 -14.23 17.37
C PHE A 9 9.67 -14.61 16.33
N MET A 10 10.09 -15.06 15.14
CA MET A 10 9.19 -15.49 14.07
C MET A 10 8.33 -16.69 14.50
N ASP A 11 8.91 -17.66 15.19
CA ASP A 11 8.17 -18.80 15.74
C ASP A 11 7.15 -18.35 16.80
N LYS A 12 7.55 -17.39 17.64
CA LYS A 12 6.67 -16.81 18.65
C LYS A 12 5.48 -16.08 18.05
N LEU A 13 5.64 -15.44 16.88
CA LEU A 13 4.52 -14.79 16.16
C LEU A 13 3.41 -15.80 15.84
N CYS A 14 3.75 -17.02 15.46
CA CYS A 14 2.76 -18.06 15.20
C CYS A 14 1.94 -18.43 16.44
N SER A 15 2.55 -18.35 17.63
CA SER A 15 1.82 -18.54 18.90
C SER A 15 0.84 -17.39 19.22
N TRP A 16 0.98 -16.23 18.58
CA TRP A 16 0.11 -15.05 18.72
C TRP A 16 -0.97 -14.96 17.66
N ARG A 17 -1.38 -16.07 17.09
CA ARG A 17 -2.42 -16.19 16.05
C ARG A 17 -2.02 -15.62 14.67
N ILE A 18 -0.75 -15.46 14.38
CA ILE A 18 -0.28 -15.19 13.03
C ILE A 18 -0.15 -16.55 12.33
N PRO A 19 -0.93 -16.85 11.29
CA PRO A 19 -0.96 -18.20 10.69
C PRO A 19 0.39 -18.67 10.21
N GLY A 20 1.15 -17.77 9.57
CA GLY A 20 2.48 -18.03 9.07
C GLY A 20 3.20 -16.71 8.74
N ASN A 21 4.49 -16.76 8.73
CA ASN A 21 5.34 -15.63 8.39
C ASN A 21 6.62 -16.10 7.71
N ALA A 22 7.21 -15.21 6.92
CA ALA A 22 8.47 -15.46 6.25
C ALA A 22 9.34 -14.20 6.26
N CYS A 23 10.64 -14.38 6.33
CA CYS A 23 11.62 -13.30 6.28
C CYS A 23 12.81 -13.70 5.41
N SER A 24 13.23 -12.74 4.57
CA SER A 24 14.48 -12.84 3.82
C SER A 24 15.32 -11.59 4.08
N VAL A 25 16.59 -11.76 4.36
CA VAL A 25 17.54 -10.66 4.55
C VAL A 25 18.60 -10.74 3.46
N TYR A 26 18.81 -9.61 2.81
CA TYR A 26 19.83 -9.46 1.78
C TYR A 26 20.90 -8.47 2.24
N LYS A 27 22.15 -8.78 1.93
CA LYS A 27 23.28 -7.88 2.12
C LYS A 27 24.18 -7.97 0.90
N ASP A 28 24.56 -6.82 0.36
CA ASP A 28 25.45 -6.73 -0.82
C ASP A 28 24.94 -7.58 -2.02
N GLY A 29 23.61 -7.59 -2.23
CA GLY A 29 22.94 -8.37 -3.27
C GLY A 29 22.80 -9.87 -2.99
N MET A 30 23.34 -10.38 -1.90
CA MET A 30 23.26 -11.79 -1.52
C MET A 30 22.24 -12.03 -0.42
N GLN A 31 21.46 -13.11 -0.56
CA GLN A 31 20.58 -13.57 0.50
C GLN A 31 21.41 -14.21 1.62
N ILE A 32 21.46 -13.55 2.78
CA ILE A 32 22.22 -14.00 3.93
C ILE A 32 21.35 -14.69 4.98
N PHE A 33 20.03 -14.58 4.86
CA PHE A 33 19.07 -15.25 5.74
C PHE A 33 17.76 -15.47 5.01
N LYS A 34 17.17 -16.63 5.21
CA LYS A 34 15.79 -16.95 4.84
C LYS A 34 15.22 -17.88 5.89
N TYR A 35 14.03 -17.54 6.37
CA TYR A 35 13.31 -18.37 7.32
C TYR A 35 11.80 -18.18 7.14
N ALA A 36 11.06 -19.25 7.35
CA ALA A 36 9.60 -19.23 7.38
C ALA A 36 9.12 -20.10 8.54
N SER A 37 8.00 -19.71 9.15
CA SER A 37 7.35 -20.48 10.21
C SER A 37 5.83 -20.39 10.08
N GLY A 38 5.13 -21.37 10.65
CA GLY A 38 3.69 -21.51 10.57
C GLY A 38 3.20 -22.08 9.25
N TYR A 39 1.98 -21.70 8.86
CA TYR A 39 1.27 -22.27 7.72
C TYR A 39 0.92 -21.20 6.69
N ALA A 40 1.02 -21.56 5.41
CA ALA A 40 0.47 -20.81 4.29
C ALA A 40 -1.05 -21.04 4.16
N ASP A 41 -1.49 -22.23 4.55
CA ASP A 41 -2.91 -22.60 4.67
C ASP A 41 -3.07 -23.38 5.98
N VAL A 42 -3.83 -22.80 6.91
CA VAL A 42 -4.04 -23.40 8.24
C VAL A 42 -4.96 -24.60 8.18
N GLU A 43 -6.00 -24.57 7.33
CA GLU A 43 -6.99 -25.65 7.22
C GLU A 43 -6.38 -26.87 6.55
N ALA A 44 -5.66 -26.67 5.47
CA ALA A 44 -4.96 -27.73 4.73
C ALA A 44 -3.62 -28.12 5.38
N LYS A 45 -3.17 -27.42 6.44
CA LYS A 45 -1.88 -27.61 7.10
C LYS A 45 -0.69 -27.53 6.16
N ILE A 46 -0.77 -26.66 5.15
CA ILE A 46 0.34 -26.43 4.21
C ILE A 46 1.35 -25.51 4.89
N PRO A 47 2.62 -25.94 5.10
CA PRO A 47 3.63 -25.12 5.73
C PRO A 47 3.93 -23.85 4.94
N MET A 48 4.29 -22.78 5.62
CA MET A 48 4.85 -21.57 5.00
C MET A 48 6.27 -21.85 4.53
N THR A 49 6.59 -21.54 3.29
CA THR A 49 7.94 -21.69 2.70
C THR A 49 8.65 -20.36 2.50
N GLY A 50 7.88 -19.29 2.38
CA GLY A 50 8.40 -17.97 2.07
C GLY A 50 8.92 -17.85 0.62
N THR A 51 8.46 -18.70 -0.30
CA THR A 51 8.90 -18.71 -1.70
C THR A 51 7.73 -18.64 -2.67
N ASP A 52 6.72 -19.49 -2.49
CA ASP A 52 5.68 -19.72 -3.50
C ASP A 52 4.32 -19.15 -3.08
N GLU A 53 4.23 -18.62 -1.87
CA GLU A 53 2.99 -18.05 -1.38
C GLU A 53 2.68 -16.71 -2.06
N ARG A 54 1.42 -16.54 -2.45
CA ARG A 54 0.89 -15.28 -2.95
C ARG A 54 0.26 -14.52 -1.81
N LEU A 55 0.92 -13.45 -1.38
CA LEU A 55 0.50 -12.63 -0.26
C LEU A 55 -0.03 -11.27 -0.75
N PHE A 56 -1.06 -10.77 -0.07
CA PHE A 56 -1.45 -9.37 -0.21
C PHE A 56 -0.41 -8.50 0.52
N VAL A 57 0.35 -7.75 -0.26
CA VAL A 57 1.43 -6.92 0.30
C VAL A 57 0.98 -5.49 0.64
N TYR A 58 -0.29 -5.17 0.40
CA TYR A 58 -0.89 -3.87 0.73
C TYR A 58 0.04 -2.69 0.38
N SER A 59 0.33 -1.83 1.35
CA SER A 59 1.17 -0.64 1.17
C SER A 59 2.62 -0.93 0.76
N ALA A 60 3.13 -2.15 0.94
CA ALA A 60 4.45 -2.51 0.41
C ALA A 60 4.49 -2.43 -1.14
N SER A 61 3.35 -2.56 -1.81
CA SER A 61 3.22 -2.32 -3.26
C SER A 61 3.67 -0.91 -3.67
N LYS A 62 3.56 0.08 -2.78
CA LYS A 62 3.96 1.46 -3.07
C LYS A 62 5.44 1.58 -3.40
N ILE A 63 6.29 0.79 -2.74
CA ILE A 63 7.74 0.77 -3.01
C ILE A 63 7.98 0.40 -4.47
N ILE A 64 7.34 -0.65 -4.96
CA ILE A 64 7.48 -1.12 -6.35
C ILE A 64 6.92 -0.08 -7.31
N THR A 65 5.73 0.44 -7.05
CA THR A 65 5.08 1.46 -7.90
C THR A 65 5.90 2.74 -7.95
N CYS A 66 6.38 3.24 -6.81
CA CYS A 66 7.22 4.43 -6.77
C CYS A 66 8.56 4.22 -7.49
N THR A 67 9.17 3.05 -7.35
CA THR A 67 10.41 2.73 -8.05
C THR A 67 10.19 2.74 -9.56
N ALA A 68 9.12 2.11 -10.06
CA ALA A 68 8.78 2.13 -11.48
C ALA A 68 8.52 3.56 -11.99
N ALA A 69 7.82 4.38 -11.21
CA ALA A 69 7.58 5.78 -11.56
C ALA A 69 8.89 6.59 -11.57
N LEU A 70 9.80 6.38 -10.62
CA LEU A 70 11.11 7.05 -10.60
C LEU A 70 11.99 6.65 -11.80
N MET A 71 11.86 5.43 -12.32
CA MET A 71 12.53 5.04 -13.56
C MET A 71 12.03 5.85 -14.77
N GLU A 72 10.75 6.21 -14.81
CA GLU A 72 10.22 7.11 -15.84
C GLU A 72 10.65 8.57 -15.62
N TRP A 73 10.74 9.00 -14.36
CA TRP A 73 11.29 10.32 -14.02
C TRP A 73 12.77 10.45 -14.48
N GLU A 74 13.59 9.44 -14.28
CA GLU A 74 14.98 9.42 -14.77
C GLU A 74 15.07 9.55 -16.29
N LYS A 75 14.07 9.06 -17.03
CA LYS A 75 13.97 9.22 -18.49
C LYS A 75 13.46 10.61 -18.92
N GLY A 76 13.05 11.45 -17.97
CA GLY A 76 12.49 12.76 -18.24
C GLY A 76 11.02 12.73 -18.68
N SER A 77 10.30 11.64 -18.44
CA SER A 77 8.89 11.51 -18.82
C SER A 77 7.99 12.49 -18.04
N PHE A 78 8.39 12.93 -16.87
CA PHE A 78 7.72 13.93 -16.05
C PHE A 78 8.69 14.57 -15.04
N LEU A 79 8.28 15.71 -14.46
CA LEU A 79 8.99 16.33 -13.35
C LEU A 79 8.18 16.18 -12.06
N LEU A 80 8.87 16.11 -10.93
CA LEU A 80 8.21 16.00 -9.62
C LEU A 80 7.33 17.21 -9.26
N ASP A 81 7.66 18.38 -9.81
CA ASP A 81 6.90 19.61 -9.60
C ASP A 81 5.80 19.85 -10.64
N ASP A 82 5.65 18.98 -11.61
CA ASP A 82 4.56 19.08 -12.59
C ASP A 82 3.21 18.97 -11.89
N ALA A 83 2.24 19.71 -12.40
CA ALA A 83 0.86 19.57 -12.00
C ALA A 83 0.31 18.21 -12.45
N LEU A 84 -0.37 17.52 -11.57
CA LEU A 84 -0.90 16.18 -11.85
C LEU A 84 -1.90 16.18 -13.02
N ASP A 85 -2.67 17.28 -13.18
CA ASP A 85 -3.62 17.44 -14.27
C ASP A 85 -2.98 17.54 -15.67
N THR A 86 -1.67 17.74 -15.75
CA THR A 86 -0.93 17.63 -17.00
C THR A 86 -1.00 16.21 -17.58
N TYR A 87 -1.02 15.20 -16.72
CA TYR A 87 -1.03 13.78 -17.10
C TYR A 87 -2.40 13.15 -16.90
N MET A 88 -3.18 13.66 -15.94
CA MET A 88 -4.49 13.17 -15.53
C MET A 88 -5.48 14.34 -15.52
N PRO A 89 -6.11 14.70 -16.67
CA PRO A 89 -6.96 15.90 -16.82
C PRO A 89 -8.14 15.95 -15.85
N GLU A 90 -8.60 14.82 -15.34
CA GLU A 90 -9.65 14.72 -14.32
C GLU A 90 -9.27 15.38 -12.98
N TRP A 91 -7.99 15.65 -12.76
CA TRP A 91 -7.49 16.33 -11.57
C TRP A 91 -7.50 17.85 -11.67
N LYS A 92 -7.98 18.42 -12.79
CA LYS A 92 -7.94 19.87 -13.04
C LYS A 92 -8.81 20.68 -12.07
N ASN A 93 -9.93 20.15 -11.63
CA ASN A 93 -10.89 20.85 -10.78
C ASN A 93 -11.09 20.11 -9.45
N VAL A 94 -10.01 19.86 -8.75
CA VAL A 94 -10.07 19.16 -7.46
C VAL A 94 -10.78 20.03 -6.42
N MET A 95 -11.75 19.41 -5.74
CA MET A 95 -12.46 20.02 -4.62
C MET A 95 -11.87 19.50 -3.30
N VAL A 96 -11.66 20.42 -2.36
CA VAL A 96 -11.19 20.10 -1.01
C VAL A 96 -12.38 20.07 -0.07
N ARG A 97 -12.52 18.98 0.69
CA ARG A 97 -13.51 18.90 1.75
C ARG A 97 -12.99 19.60 3.00
N LYS A 98 -13.85 20.36 3.62
CA LYS A 98 -13.59 21.06 4.89
C LYS A 98 -14.70 20.77 5.90
N THR A 99 -14.36 20.90 7.16
CA THR A 99 -15.32 20.83 8.27
C THR A 99 -15.39 22.21 8.92
N GLY A 100 -16.56 22.79 8.98
CA GLY A 100 -16.81 24.05 9.68
C GLY A 100 -16.67 23.91 11.19
N GLY A 101 -16.61 25.03 11.90
CA GLY A 101 -16.52 25.03 13.36
C GLY A 101 -17.76 24.45 14.08
N ASP A 102 -18.85 24.31 13.38
CA ASP A 102 -20.13 23.70 13.82
C ASP A 102 -20.22 22.20 13.46
N GLY A 103 -19.15 21.64 12.87
CA GLY A 103 -19.10 20.25 12.45
C GLY A 103 -19.72 19.98 11.06
N THR A 104 -20.23 21.00 10.37
CA THR A 104 -20.79 20.82 9.02
C THR A 104 -19.67 20.57 8.01
N GLU A 105 -19.87 19.60 7.11
CA GLU A 105 -18.95 19.35 6.00
C GLU A 105 -19.35 20.15 4.75
N TYR A 106 -18.38 20.79 4.13
CA TYR A 106 -18.56 21.49 2.85
C TYR A 106 -17.35 21.24 1.94
N THR A 107 -17.48 21.58 0.67
CA THR A 107 -16.38 21.50 -0.29
C THR A 107 -16.08 22.87 -0.87
N GLU A 108 -14.80 23.15 -1.08
CA GLU A 108 -14.34 24.35 -1.78
C GLU A 108 -13.33 23.98 -2.86
N PRO A 109 -13.16 24.81 -3.92
CA PRO A 109 -12.10 24.56 -4.89
C PRO A 109 -10.72 24.53 -4.24
N CYS A 110 -9.87 23.63 -4.69
CA CYS A 110 -8.47 23.61 -4.27
C CYS A 110 -7.80 24.93 -4.65
N LYS A 111 -7.08 25.55 -3.71
CA LYS A 111 -6.37 26.83 -3.94
C LYS A 111 -5.10 26.70 -4.76
N GLY A 112 -4.77 25.53 -5.22
CA GLY A 112 -3.60 25.23 -6.01
C GLY A 112 -3.87 24.00 -6.88
N TYR A 113 -2.82 23.29 -7.16
CA TYR A 113 -2.87 22.03 -7.89
C TYR A 113 -2.09 20.97 -7.14
N VAL A 114 -2.46 19.71 -7.31
CA VAL A 114 -1.72 18.57 -6.80
C VAL A 114 -0.50 18.36 -7.68
N LYS A 115 0.66 18.26 -7.09
CA LYS A 115 1.92 17.97 -7.81
C LYS A 115 2.19 16.46 -7.82
N VAL A 116 2.93 16.00 -8.81
CA VAL A 116 3.37 14.61 -8.87
C VAL A 116 4.08 14.19 -7.59
N ARG A 117 4.97 15.06 -7.02
CA ARG A 117 5.66 14.79 -5.75
C ARG A 117 4.74 14.53 -4.57
N ASP A 118 3.54 15.12 -4.56
CA ASP A 118 2.60 14.97 -3.45
C ASP A 118 2.03 13.55 -3.37
N LEU A 119 2.01 12.83 -4.50
CA LEU A 119 1.67 11.41 -4.53
C LEU A 119 2.77 10.55 -3.89
N PHE A 120 4.03 10.83 -4.20
CA PHE A 120 5.17 10.10 -3.60
C PHE A 120 5.28 10.32 -2.10
N SER A 121 5.02 11.54 -1.65
CA SER A 121 5.12 11.92 -0.23
C SER A 121 3.85 11.65 0.58
N MET A 122 2.78 11.12 -0.06
CA MET A 122 1.48 10.91 0.58
C MET A 122 0.82 12.20 1.10
N SER A 123 1.14 13.35 0.50
CA SER A 123 0.66 14.68 0.92
C SER A 123 -0.39 15.28 -0.01
N ALA A 124 -0.87 14.52 -0.99
CA ALA A 124 -1.89 14.96 -1.95
C ALA A 124 -3.29 15.20 -1.33
N GLY A 125 -3.47 14.93 -0.03
CA GLY A 125 -4.76 15.10 0.65
C GLY A 125 -5.80 14.03 0.32
N LEU A 126 -5.39 12.92 -0.30
CA LEU A 126 -6.26 11.80 -0.59
C LEU A 126 -6.61 11.06 0.71
N ASP A 127 -7.89 10.83 0.89
CA ASP A 127 -8.42 10.10 2.03
C ASP A 127 -8.98 8.75 1.58
N TYR A 128 -8.76 7.71 2.35
CA TYR A 128 -9.37 6.40 2.16
C TYR A 128 -10.10 5.89 3.40
N SER A 129 -10.63 6.81 4.20
CA SER A 129 -11.52 6.45 5.31
C SER A 129 -12.80 5.82 4.77
N THR A 130 -12.96 4.52 5.03
CA THR A 130 -14.15 3.75 4.60
C THR A 130 -15.43 4.15 5.33
N GLU A 131 -15.31 4.91 6.42
CA GLU A 131 -16.44 5.45 7.18
C GLU A 131 -17.15 6.59 6.44
N ARG A 132 -16.50 7.21 5.47
CA ARG A 132 -17.11 8.30 4.69
C ARG A 132 -18.05 7.76 3.62
N PRO A 133 -19.30 8.26 3.53
CA PRO A 133 -20.31 7.75 2.61
C PRO A 133 -19.87 7.74 1.14
N SER A 134 -19.10 8.75 0.71
CA SER A 134 -18.60 8.85 -0.67
C SER A 134 -17.58 7.76 -0.99
N ILE A 135 -16.70 7.43 -0.05
CA ILE A 135 -15.69 6.37 -0.22
C ILE A 135 -16.35 5.00 -0.09
N ALA A 136 -17.23 4.82 0.89
CA ALA A 136 -18.00 3.60 1.03
C ALA A 136 -18.81 3.28 -0.23
N LYS A 137 -19.44 4.30 -0.84
CA LYS A 137 -20.14 4.15 -2.12
C LYS A 137 -19.19 3.75 -3.25
N ALA A 138 -18.06 4.44 -3.42
CA ALA A 138 -17.08 4.11 -4.46
C ALA A 138 -16.54 2.70 -4.30
N LEU A 139 -16.28 2.26 -3.07
CA LEU A 139 -15.86 0.89 -2.78
C LEU A 139 -16.95 -0.12 -3.10
N SER A 140 -18.22 0.18 -2.78
CA SER A 140 -19.35 -0.71 -3.12
C SER A 140 -19.55 -0.83 -4.64
N ASP A 141 -19.36 0.26 -5.37
CA ASP A 141 -19.45 0.28 -6.84
C ASP A 141 -18.33 -0.54 -7.50
N LEU A 142 -17.17 -0.63 -6.86
CA LEU A 142 -16.02 -1.44 -7.31
C LEU A 142 -16.10 -2.91 -6.87
N ALA A 143 -16.82 -3.21 -5.80
CA ALA A 143 -16.91 -4.55 -5.20
C ALA A 143 -17.40 -5.64 -6.15
N PRO A 144 -18.34 -5.40 -7.11
CA PRO A 144 -18.77 -6.42 -8.05
C PRO A 144 -17.69 -6.90 -9.02
N SER A 145 -16.64 -6.09 -9.24
CA SER A 145 -15.57 -6.42 -10.19
C SER A 145 -14.38 -7.13 -9.53
N CYS A 146 -14.34 -7.18 -8.20
CA CYS A 146 -13.28 -7.83 -7.46
C CYS A 146 -13.83 -9.10 -6.77
N PRO A 147 -13.49 -10.31 -7.24
CA PRO A 147 -13.92 -11.53 -6.57
C PRO A 147 -13.33 -11.54 -5.15
N THR A 148 -14.18 -11.30 -4.17
CA THR A 148 -13.81 -11.50 -2.76
C THR A 148 -13.51 -12.98 -2.56
N ARG A 149 -12.22 -13.35 -2.54
CA ARG A 149 -11.85 -14.61 -1.91
C ARG A 149 -12.16 -14.46 -0.42
N LYS A 150 -13.10 -15.24 0.08
CA LYS A 150 -13.23 -15.45 1.51
C LYS A 150 -11.89 -15.97 2.00
N ILE A 151 -11.28 -15.21 2.90
CA ILE A 151 -10.09 -15.61 3.66
C ILE A 151 -10.58 -16.51 4.77
#